data_e919dec143f4ba6174ff86859afc573a
#
_entry.id   e919dec143f4ba6174ff86859afc573a
#
_cell.length_a   1.000
_cell.length_b   1.000
_cell.length_c   1.000
_cell.angle_alpha   90.00
_cell.angle_beta   90.00
_cell.angle_gamma   90.00
#
_symmetry.space_group_name_H-M   'P 1'
#
loop_
_entity.id
_entity.type
_entity.pdbx_description
1 polymer ?
#
loop_
_entity_poly.entity_id
_entity_poly.type
_entity_poly.pdbx_seq_one_letter_code
_entity_poly.pdbx_strand_id
1 'polypeptide(L)'
;MDHAVRDHRLTVLVLLLAIFGGLADIAVAADATSADAEHREVSFTNDIMPILSKAGCNSGGCHGALAGKAGFRLSLFGYDPASDHLAITRESLGRRVDLAKPAASLLLTKPTTAVPHKGGRRLDVE
;
A
#
# COMPACT_ATOMS: atom_id res chain seq x y z
N MET A 1 48.93 -55.90 10.77
CA MET A 1 48.24 -54.94 11.66
C MET A 1 48.01 -53.58 10.98
N ASP A 2 48.40 -53.41 9.69
CA ASP A 2 48.33 -52.08 9.01
C ASP A 2 47.03 -51.81 8.20
N HIS A 3 46.25 -52.83 7.86
CA HIS A 3 45.03 -52.62 7.09
C HIS A 3 43.89 -52.02 7.91
N ALA A 4 43.74 -52.42 9.18
CA ALA A 4 42.67 -51.89 10.05
C ALA A 4 42.82 -50.43 10.41
N VAL A 5 44.04 -49.92 10.53
CA VAL A 5 44.31 -48.49 10.87
C VAL A 5 44.06 -47.60 9.65
N ARG A 6 44.29 -48.12 8.45
CA ARG A 6 44.11 -47.37 7.21
C ARG A 6 42.60 -47.17 6.88
N ASP A 7 41.79 -48.19 7.14
CA ASP A 7 40.34 -48.10 6.91
C ASP A 7 39.67 -47.13 7.91
N HIS A 8 40.16 -47.11 9.15
CA HIS A 8 39.59 -46.20 10.16
C HIS A 8 39.88 -44.71 9.85
N ARG A 9 41.06 -44.41 9.27
CA ARG A 9 41.41 -43.04 8.85
C ARG A 9 40.62 -42.60 7.63
N LEU A 10 40.34 -43.49 6.70
CA LEU A 10 39.48 -43.18 5.53
C LEU A 10 38.03 -42.94 5.95
N THR A 11 37.48 -43.76 6.86
CA THR A 11 36.13 -43.62 7.37
C THR A 11 35.93 -42.31 8.16
N VAL A 12 36.91 -41.92 9.00
CA VAL A 12 36.87 -40.65 9.73
C VAL A 12 36.99 -39.45 8.79
N LEU A 13 37.80 -39.53 7.74
CA LEU A 13 37.93 -38.45 6.74
C LEU A 13 36.65 -38.25 5.93
N VAL A 14 35.99 -39.33 5.53
CA VAL A 14 34.70 -39.26 4.81
C VAL A 14 33.59 -38.73 5.72
N LEU A 15 33.55 -39.09 6.99
CA LEU A 15 32.61 -38.56 7.97
C LEU A 15 32.80 -37.06 8.24
N LEU A 16 34.05 -36.59 8.31
CA LEU A 16 34.36 -35.18 8.52
C LEU A 16 34.03 -34.33 7.29
N LEU A 17 34.17 -34.83 6.09
CA LEU A 17 33.74 -34.15 4.85
C LEU A 17 32.22 -34.06 4.71
N ALA A 18 31.49 -35.03 5.24
CA ALA A 18 30.01 -35.00 5.23
C ALA A 18 29.42 -33.97 6.21
N ILE A 19 30.16 -33.63 7.29
CA ILE A 19 29.72 -32.64 8.29
C ILE A 19 29.95 -31.20 7.80
N PHE A 20 30.98 -30.98 6.94
CA PHE A 20 31.30 -29.64 6.41
C PHE A 20 30.53 -29.28 5.12
N GLY A 21 29.87 -30.24 4.46
CA GLY A 21 29.13 -30.02 3.23
C GLY A 21 27.67 -29.54 3.42
N GLY A 22 27.20 -29.41 4.67
CA GLY A 22 25.77 -29.12 4.97
C GLY A 22 25.47 -27.70 5.41
N LEU A 23 26.40 -26.75 5.28
CA LEU A 23 26.21 -25.37 5.79
C LEU A 23 26.21 -24.29 4.71
N ALA A 24 25.83 -24.61 3.50
CA ALA A 24 25.87 -23.65 2.39
C ALA A 24 24.51 -23.42 1.70
N ASP A 25 23.38 -23.43 2.43
CA ASP A 25 22.11 -22.99 1.87
C ASP A 25 21.21 -22.32 2.93
N ILE A 26 21.77 -21.37 3.68
CA ILE A 26 20.97 -20.39 4.41
C ILE A 26 21.48 -19.00 4.05
N ALA A 27 21.24 -18.59 2.84
CA ALA A 27 21.36 -17.18 2.49
C ALA A 27 20.41 -16.88 1.34
N VAL A 28 19.72 -15.76 1.51
CA VAL A 28 18.92 -15.05 0.51
C VAL A 28 17.44 -15.45 0.45
N ALA A 29 16.71 -15.11 1.48
CA ALA A 29 15.28 -14.82 1.38
C ALA A 29 14.93 -13.53 2.15
N ALA A 30 15.73 -12.48 2.03
CA ALA A 30 15.52 -11.24 2.77
C ALA A 30 15.61 -9.96 1.93
N ASP A 31 15.52 -10.01 0.60
CA ASP A 31 15.65 -8.77 -0.18
C ASP A 31 14.62 -8.59 -1.30
N ALA A 32 13.56 -9.40 -1.35
CA ALA A 32 12.49 -9.22 -2.33
C ALA A 32 11.37 -8.25 -1.88
N THR A 33 11.38 -7.82 -0.61
CA THR A 33 10.23 -7.09 -0.04
C THR A 33 10.34 -5.56 -0.15
N SER A 34 11.53 -5.01 -0.33
CA SER A 34 11.73 -3.55 -0.39
C SER A 34 11.75 -2.98 -1.82
N ALA A 35 12.20 -3.75 -2.81
CA ALA A 35 12.23 -3.30 -4.20
C ALA A 35 10.85 -3.33 -4.87
N ASP A 36 9.99 -4.27 -4.51
CA ASP A 36 8.62 -4.37 -5.03
C ASP A 36 7.67 -3.28 -4.48
N ALA A 37 7.96 -2.72 -3.32
CA ALA A 37 7.17 -1.63 -2.75
C ALA A 37 7.40 -0.28 -3.46
N GLU A 38 8.55 -0.07 -4.09
CA GLU A 38 8.94 1.21 -4.70
C GLU A 38 8.33 1.42 -6.10
N HIS A 39 7.83 0.37 -6.75
CA HIS A 39 7.25 0.44 -8.10
C HIS A 39 5.80 -0.08 -8.19
N ARG A 40 5.12 -0.28 -7.06
CA ARG A 40 3.72 -0.68 -7.10
C ARG A 40 2.85 0.48 -7.58
N GLU A 41 2.18 0.28 -8.71
CA GLU A 41 1.17 1.24 -9.19
C GLU A 41 0.06 1.41 -8.15
N VAL A 42 -0.25 2.66 -7.80
CA VAL A 42 -1.29 2.99 -6.83
C VAL A 42 -2.66 2.64 -7.40
N SER A 43 -3.37 1.74 -6.75
CA SER A 43 -4.73 1.36 -7.12
C SER A 43 -5.75 2.26 -6.45
N PHE A 44 -6.62 2.91 -7.24
CA PHE A 44 -7.69 3.71 -6.68
C PHE A 44 -8.58 2.88 -5.74
N THR A 45 -8.98 1.68 -6.17
CA THR A 45 -9.87 0.80 -5.40
C THR A 45 -9.22 0.27 -4.12
N ASN A 46 -7.94 -0.15 -4.21
CA ASN A 46 -7.30 -0.86 -3.11
C ASN A 46 -6.52 0.07 -2.17
N ASP A 47 -6.10 1.25 -2.65
CA ASP A 47 -5.27 2.16 -1.87
C ASP A 47 -6.00 3.45 -1.50
N ILE A 48 -6.75 4.06 -2.43
CA ILE A 48 -7.40 5.36 -2.20
C ILE A 48 -8.77 5.20 -1.54
N MET A 49 -9.59 4.26 -2.00
CA MET A 49 -10.94 4.05 -1.43
C MET A 49 -10.93 3.71 0.05
N PRO A 50 -10.02 2.85 0.58
CA PRO A 50 -9.92 2.61 2.01
C PRO A 50 -9.60 3.87 2.83
N ILE A 51 -8.77 4.77 2.31
CA ILE A 51 -8.45 6.05 2.96
C ILE A 51 -9.70 6.92 3.05
N LEU A 52 -10.44 7.08 1.93
CA LEU A 52 -11.68 7.86 1.89
C LEU A 52 -12.74 7.30 2.84
N SER A 53 -12.87 5.98 2.92
CA SER A 53 -13.82 5.30 3.81
C SER A 53 -13.43 5.44 5.28
N LYS A 54 -12.16 5.24 5.61
CA LYS A 54 -11.63 5.40 6.97
C LYS A 54 -11.78 6.84 7.47
N ALA A 55 -11.53 7.82 6.62
CA ALA A 55 -11.72 9.24 6.93
C ALA A 55 -13.21 9.65 6.97
N GLY A 56 -14.13 8.76 6.58
CA GLY A 56 -15.58 9.00 6.58
C GLY A 56 -16.06 9.90 5.45
N CYS A 57 -15.23 10.12 4.41
CA CYS A 57 -15.58 11.01 3.29
C CYS A 57 -16.82 10.52 2.52
N ASN A 58 -16.98 9.21 2.35
CA ASN A 58 -18.07 8.55 1.64
C ASN A 58 -19.17 8.01 2.57
N SER A 59 -19.21 8.45 3.83
CA SER A 59 -20.29 8.11 4.75
C SER A 59 -21.58 8.87 4.39
N GLY A 60 -22.75 8.36 4.86
CA GLY A 60 -24.06 8.97 4.62
C GLY A 60 -24.23 10.37 5.21
N GLY A 61 -23.44 10.74 6.21
CA GLY A 61 -23.38 12.10 6.77
C GLY A 61 -22.54 13.08 5.95
N CYS A 62 -21.69 12.56 5.06
CA CYS A 62 -20.77 13.31 4.22
C CYS A 62 -21.10 13.15 2.73
N HIS A 63 -20.11 12.88 1.89
CA HIS A 63 -20.32 12.81 0.44
C HIS A 63 -21.02 11.54 -0.05
N GLY A 64 -21.18 10.50 0.81
CA GLY A 64 -21.98 9.31 0.51
C GLY A 64 -23.48 9.50 0.63
N ALA A 65 -23.97 10.67 1.06
CA ALA A 65 -25.39 11.00 1.01
C ALA A 65 -25.91 11.00 -0.43
N LEU A 66 -27.19 10.65 -0.64
CA LEU A 66 -27.79 10.57 -1.99
C LEU A 66 -27.59 11.87 -2.80
N ALA A 67 -27.74 13.02 -2.16
CA ALA A 67 -27.52 14.34 -2.78
C ALA A 67 -26.06 14.80 -2.73
N GLY A 68 -25.17 14.07 -2.08
CA GLY A 68 -23.81 14.49 -1.81
C GLY A 68 -23.74 15.72 -0.91
N LYS A 69 -22.62 16.44 -0.95
CA LYS A 69 -22.42 17.73 -0.25
C LYS A 69 -21.74 18.72 -1.20
N ALA A 70 -22.34 19.90 -1.33
CA ALA A 70 -21.82 21.00 -2.16
C ALA A 70 -21.46 20.57 -3.60
N GLY A 71 -22.29 19.74 -4.23
CA GLY A 71 -22.08 19.24 -5.59
C GLY A 71 -20.97 18.18 -5.70
N PHE A 72 -20.54 17.60 -4.60
CA PHE A 72 -19.63 16.46 -4.60
C PHE A 72 -20.33 15.26 -3.92
N ARG A 73 -20.49 14.20 -4.68
CA ARG A 73 -21.08 12.95 -4.24
C ARG A 73 -20.11 11.81 -4.46
N LEU A 74 -20.07 10.89 -3.51
CA LEU A 74 -19.39 9.60 -3.60
C LEU A 74 -20.41 8.48 -3.39
N SER A 75 -20.08 7.28 -3.82
CA SER A 75 -20.87 6.10 -3.48
C SER A 75 -20.81 5.83 -1.97
N LEU A 76 -21.90 5.35 -1.40
CA LEU A 76 -21.99 5.09 0.03
C LEU A 76 -20.99 3.98 0.41
N PHE A 77 -20.05 4.31 1.30
CA PHE A 77 -18.97 3.43 1.74
C PHE A 77 -18.10 2.85 0.60
N GLY A 78 -18.09 3.50 -0.57
CA GLY A 78 -17.22 3.12 -1.67
C GLY A 78 -17.69 1.89 -2.45
N TYR A 79 -19.00 1.62 -2.50
CA TYR A 79 -19.51 0.45 -3.22
C TYR A 79 -19.30 0.53 -4.75
N ASP A 80 -19.10 1.72 -5.30
CA ASP A 80 -18.86 1.95 -6.73
C ASP A 80 -17.58 2.78 -6.95
N PRO A 81 -16.39 2.16 -6.85
CA PRO A 81 -15.12 2.86 -6.99
C PRO A 81 -14.92 3.52 -8.36
N ALA A 82 -15.49 2.97 -9.42
CA ALA A 82 -15.37 3.53 -10.77
C ALA A 82 -16.10 4.89 -10.86
N SER A 83 -17.32 4.96 -10.35
CA SER A 83 -18.08 6.21 -10.26
C SER A 83 -17.39 7.22 -9.35
N ASP A 84 -16.86 6.78 -8.21
CA ASP A 84 -16.13 7.64 -7.28
C ASP A 84 -14.87 8.23 -7.89
N HIS A 85 -14.13 7.44 -8.66
CA HIS A 85 -12.95 7.91 -9.40
C HIS A 85 -13.32 9.00 -10.41
N LEU A 86 -14.41 8.82 -11.16
CA LEU A 86 -14.91 9.83 -12.11
C LEU A 86 -15.37 11.10 -11.37
N ALA A 87 -16.10 10.94 -10.27
CA ALA A 87 -16.56 12.07 -9.45
C ALA A 87 -15.37 12.90 -8.94
N ILE A 88 -14.28 12.27 -8.53
CA ILE A 88 -13.09 12.95 -8.04
C ILE A 88 -12.32 13.62 -9.17
N THR A 89 -12.07 12.90 -10.27
CA THR A 89 -11.09 13.31 -11.28
C THR A 89 -11.68 14.09 -12.45
N ARG A 90 -12.96 13.93 -12.76
CA ARG A 90 -13.60 14.48 -13.98
C ARG A 90 -14.72 15.46 -13.72
N GLU A 91 -15.58 15.20 -12.74
CA GLU A 91 -16.71 16.09 -12.48
C GLU A 91 -16.27 17.50 -12.07
N SER A 92 -17.17 18.46 -12.33
CA SER A 92 -16.91 19.88 -12.04
C SER A 92 -15.60 20.37 -12.67
N LEU A 93 -15.33 19.95 -13.91
CA LEU A 93 -14.15 20.30 -14.69
C LEU A 93 -12.84 19.82 -14.04
N GLY A 94 -12.87 18.72 -13.29
CA GLY A 94 -11.70 18.13 -12.65
C GLY A 94 -11.07 18.95 -11.51
N ARG A 95 -11.74 20.01 -11.05
CA ARG A 95 -11.19 20.99 -10.08
C ARG A 95 -10.78 20.39 -8.73
N ARG A 96 -11.15 19.13 -8.45
CA ARG A 96 -10.84 18.50 -7.16
C ARG A 96 -9.41 17.98 -7.09
N VAL A 97 -8.77 17.75 -8.26
CA VAL A 97 -7.40 17.25 -8.36
C VAL A 97 -6.57 18.21 -9.20
N ASP A 98 -5.48 18.69 -8.65
CA ASP A 98 -4.50 19.52 -9.36
C ASP A 98 -3.29 18.63 -9.72
N LEU A 99 -3.15 18.30 -11.01
CA LEU A 99 -2.07 17.45 -11.49
C LEU A 99 -0.72 18.19 -11.52
N ALA A 100 -0.74 19.52 -11.64
CA ALA A 100 0.49 20.32 -11.68
C ALA A 100 1.02 20.58 -10.25
N LYS A 101 0.12 20.67 -9.26
CA LYS A 101 0.44 20.91 -7.86
C LYS A 101 -0.42 20.00 -6.98
N PRO A 102 -0.13 18.70 -6.90
CA PRO A 102 -0.99 17.72 -6.21
C PRO A 102 -1.35 18.11 -4.77
N ALA A 103 -0.43 18.70 -4.01
CA ALA A 103 -0.68 19.17 -2.65
C ALA A 103 -1.71 20.32 -2.58
N ALA A 104 -1.96 21.05 -3.66
CA ALA A 104 -2.97 22.10 -3.75
C ALA A 104 -4.37 21.56 -4.12
N SER A 105 -4.51 20.27 -4.41
CA SER A 105 -5.77 19.62 -4.73
C SER A 105 -6.83 19.88 -3.65
N LEU A 106 -8.05 20.23 -4.06
CA LEU A 106 -9.17 20.38 -3.09
C LEU A 106 -9.48 19.07 -2.36
N LEU A 107 -9.17 17.92 -2.98
CA LEU A 107 -9.29 16.61 -2.35
C LEU A 107 -8.39 16.46 -1.11
N LEU A 108 -7.29 17.20 -1.04
CA LEU A 108 -6.36 17.23 0.10
C LEU A 108 -6.58 18.45 0.99
N THR A 109 -6.68 19.64 0.39
CA THR A 109 -6.71 20.90 1.15
C THR A 109 -8.01 21.10 1.96
N LYS A 110 -9.13 20.51 1.52
CA LYS A 110 -10.39 20.56 2.28
C LYS A 110 -10.38 19.65 3.51
N PRO A 111 -10.09 18.34 3.42
CA PRO A 111 -10.11 17.47 4.59
C PRO A 111 -8.98 17.75 5.59
N THR A 112 -7.89 18.39 5.17
CA THR A 112 -6.84 18.89 6.09
C THR A 112 -7.18 20.25 6.71
N THR A 113 -8.26 20.88 6.27
CA THR A 113 -8.69 22.25 6.67
C THR A 113 -7.73 23.36 6.26
N ALA A 114 -6.82 23.12 5.32
CA ALA A 114 -6.03 24.19 4.69
C ALA A 114 -6.92 25.21 3.96
N VAL A 115 -8.10 24.76 3.50
CA VAL A 115 -9.21 25.65 3.09
C VAL A 115 -10.49 25.25 3.83
N PRO A 116 -11.48 26.17 4.00
CA PRO A 116 -12.69 25.90 4.78
C PRO A 116 -13.41 24.64 4.31
N HIS A 117 -13.73 23.73 5.25
CA HIS A 117 -14.45 22.48 5.02
C HIS A 117 -15.52 22.28 6.10
N LYS A 118 -16.80 22.29 5.71
CA LYS A 118 -17.92 22.09 6.66
C LYS A 118 -17.90 20.72 7.33
N GLY A 119 -17.26 19.71 6.72
CA GLY A 119 -17.05 18.38 7.30
C GLY A 119 -15.99 18.33 8.40
N GLY A 120 -15.29 19.45 8.66
CA GLY A 120 -14.16 19.52 9.58
C GLY A 120 -12.89 18.83 9.06
N ARG A 121 -11.90 18.71 9.93
CA ARG A 121 -10.67 17.97 9.62
C ARG A 121 -10.94 16.48 9.56
N ARG A 122 -10.45 15.83 8.55
CA ARG A 122 -10.60 14.39 8.28
C ARG A 122 -9.28 13.69 8.00
N LEU A 123 -8.27 14.47 7.59
CA LEU A 123 -6.91 14.01 7.34
C LEU A 123 -5.95 14.90 8.14
N ASP A 124 -4.99 14.28 8.78
CA ASP A 124 -3.85 14.97 9.37
C ASP A 124 -2.71 15.00 8.35
N VAL A 125 -1.94 16.07 8.35
CA VAL A 125 -0.67 16.20 7.65
C VAL A 125 0.42 16.19 8.70
N GLU A 126 1.28 15.21 8.65
CA GLU A 126 2.50 15.14 9.44
C GLU A 126 3.62 15.90 8.74
#